data_898d8e0ba89a687b7c53c7336c7f525a
#
_entry.id   898d8e0ba89a687b7c53c7336c7f525a
#
_cell.length_a   1.000
_cell.length_b   1.000
_cell.length_c   1.000
_cell.angle_alpha   90.00
_cell.angle_beta   90.00
_cell.angle_gamma   90.00
#
_symmetry.space_group_name_H-M   'P 1'
#
loop_
_entity.id
_entity.type
_entity.pdbx_description
1 polymer ?
#
loop_
_entity_poly.entity_id
_entity_poly.type
_entity_poly.pdbx_seq_one_letter_code
_entity_poly.pdbx_strand_id
1 'polypeptide(L)'
;MDIYDRIPYSAIVNRKPLKLPDDGRVIVWPVVNLEEWVPTEPLPRRILTPPGEGQHVPDIPNWCWYEYGMRIGVWRLMEVLKGLGITPTVSLNATVVDVYPEVAEAALKAGWEFMGHSYVQKAMFLLDDERAAIFKTSEHIQNFCGYKPRGWMGPGLTQTENTPELLAEAGFEYTADWILDDQPCKINTETGTLYSVPYTTELNDIPIMLSQSHVSSVLYDRTMDYVDAIYEEGKDNVRVMSVAVHPYIHGVPHRIKYFRKIFEELSERPGVVFMTGAQILDWYLSQQD
;
A
#
# COMPACT_ATOMS: atom_id res chain seq x y z
N MET A 1 -1.25 8.03 24.61
CA MET A 1 -2.71 7.66 24.46
C MET A 1 -2.79 6.14 24.42
N ASP A 2 -3.77 5.52 25.13
CA ASP A 2 -3.99 4.08 25.03
C ASP A 2 -4.43 3.68 23.60
N ILE A 3 -4.08 2.46 23.17
CA ILE A 3 -4.41 1.99 21.82
C ILE A 3 -5.92 1.92 21.56
N TYR A 4 -6.72 1.60 22.59
CA TYR A 4 -8.18 1.56 22.48
C TYR A 4 -8.82 2.95 22.39
N ASP A 5 -8.14 3.99 22.92
CA ASP A 5 -8.58 5.37 22.80
C ASP A 5 -8.18 5.97 21.45
N ARG A 6 -7.14 5.42 20.82
CA ARG A 6 -6.65 5.90 19.52
C ARG A 6 -7.63 5.62 18.39
N ILE A 7 -8.20 4.41 18.35
CA ILE A 7 -9.33 4.07 17.48
C ILE A 7 -10.39 3.37 18.32
N PRO A 8 -11.39 4.12 18.83
CA PRO A 8 -12.47 3.55 19.62
C PRO A 8 -13.26 2.49 18.84
N TYR A 9 -13.60 1.40 19.49
CA TYR A 9 -14.39 0.34 18.86
C TYR A 9 -15.73 0.87 18.34
N SER A 10 -16.02 0.56 17.07
CA SER A 10 -17.27 0.88 16.42
C SER A 10 -17.68 -0.27 15.51
N ALA A 11 -18.73 -1.00 15.87
CA ALA A 11 -19.24 -2.09 15.06
C ALA A 11 -19.87 -1.54 13.77
N ILE A 12 -19.50 -2.10 12.62
CA ILE A 12 -19.96 -1.64 11.29
C ILE A 12 -21.50 -1.66 11.15
N VAL A 13 -22.16 -2.60 11.84
CA VAL A 13 -23.63 -2.76 11.83
C VAL A 13 -24.37 -1.60 12.52
N ASN A 14 -23.67 -0.80 13.31
CA ASN A 14 -24.23 0.35 14.05
C ASN A 14 -23.86 1.70 13.41
N ARG A 15 -23.11 1.68 12.29
CA ARG A 15 -22.66 2.90 11.60
C ARG A 15 -23.69 3.39 10.59
N LYS A 16 -23.68 4.69 10.34
CA LYS A 16 -24.39 5.25 9.18
C LYS A 16 -23.82 4.62 7.89
N PRO A 17 -24.67 4.04 7.04
CA PRO A 17 -24.18 3.46 5.78
C PRO A 17 -23.51 4.50 4.89
N LEU A 18 -22.37 4.15 4.34
CA LEU A 18 -21.66 4.95 3.34
C LEU A 18 -22.17 4.60 1.94
N LYS A 19 -22.20 5.60 1.06
CA LYS A 19 -22.74 5.46 -0.30
C LYS A 19 -21.74 5.96 -1.34
N LEU A 20 -21.78 5.37 -2.51
CA LEU A 20 -21.12 5.86 -3.72
C LEU A 20 -22.17 6.34 -4.72
N PRO A 21 -21.83 7.27 -5.62
CA PRO A 21 -22.65 7.59 -6.78
C PRO A 21 -22.91 6.35 -7.65
N ASP A 22 -23.96 6.40 -8.49
CA ASP A 22 -24.27 5.42 -9.53
C ASP A 22 -24.38 3.97 -9.02
N ASP A 23 -24.96 3.80 -7.81
CA ASP A 23 -25.12 2.49 -7.14
C ASP A 23 -23.80 1.72 -6.94
N GLY A 24 -22.70 2.47 -6.80
CA GLY A 24 -21.37 1.91 -6.47
C GLY A 24 -21.39 1.14 -5.14
N ARG A 25 -20.68 0.02 -5.09
CA ARG A 25 -20.71 -0.94 -3.98
C ARG A 25 -19.36 -1.16 -3.32
N VAL A 26 -18.32 -1.24 -4.14
CA VAL A 26 -16.96 -1.58 -3.69
C VAL A 26 -15.97 -0.58 -4.25
N ILE A 27 -15.14 -0.05 -3.38
CA ILE A 27 -13.95 0.70 -3.76
C ILE A 27 -12.76 -0.26 -3.75
N VAL A 28 -12.07 -0.36 -4.87
CA VAL A 28 -10.81 -1.09 -4.99
C VAL A 28 -9.65 -0.10 -4.96
N TRP A 29 -8.74 -0.30 -4.04
CA TRP A 29 -7.51 0.48 -3.89
C TRP A 29 -6.30 -0.31 -4.42
N PRO A 30 -5.82 -0.06 -5.65
CA PRO A 30 -4.60 -0.67 -6.14
C PRO A 30 -3.37 -0.03 -5.47
N VAL A 31 -2.50 -0.86 -4.89
CA VAL A 31 -1.26 -0.39 -4.26
C VAL A 31 -0.06 -1.09 -4.89
N VAL A 32 0.92 -0.30 -5.35
CA VAL A 32 2.20 -0.78 -5.85
C VAL A 32 3.30 -0.36 -4.88
N ASN A 33 4.02 -1.33 -4.31
CA ASN A 33 5.09 -1.05 -3.36
C ASN A 33 6.42 -0.89 -4.10
N LEU A 34 7.00 0.31 -4.04
CA LEU A 34 8.32 0.62 -4.58
C LEU A 34 9.28 0.85 -3.42
N GLU A 35 10.05 -0.16 -3.16
CA GLU A 35 11.01 -0.20 -2.06
C GLU A 35 12.44 0.02 -2.60
N GLU A 36 13.38 0.42 -1.75
CA GLU A 36 14.81 0.43 -2.04
C GLU A 36 15.50 -0.49 -1.02
N TRP A 37 16.26 -1.47 -1.52
CA TRP A 37 16.99 -2.43 -0.71
C TRP A 37 18.49 -2.21 -0.87
N VAL A 38 19.13 -1.75 0.18
CA VAL A 38 20.57 -1.46 0.19
C VAL A 38 21.39 -2.75 0.19
N PRO A 39 22.16 -3.04 -0.87
CA PRO A 39 22.87 -4.33 -1.01
C PRO A 39 23.96 -4.56 0.04
N THR A 40 24.44 -3.49 0.70
CA THR A 40 25.47 -3.53 1.74
C THR A 40 24.90 -3.61 3.15
N GLU A 41 23.57 -3.79 3.29
CA GLU A 41 22.87 -3.97 4.55
C GLU A 41 22.11 -5.31 4.58
N PRO A 42 21.66 -5.77 5.76
CA PRO A 42 20.77 -6.93 5.85
C PRO A 42 19.47 -6.69 5.08
N LEU A 43 19.18 -7.57 4.12
CA LEU A 43 18.00 -7.42 3.27
C LEU A 43 16.71 -7.69 4.04
N PRO A 44 15.61 -6.95 3.73
CA PRO A 44 14.32 -7.12 4.41
C PRO A 44 13.72 -8.51 4.25
N ARG A 45 13.98 -9.17 3.10
CA ARG A 45 13.40 -10.48 2.75
C ARG A 45 14.36 -11.31 1.93
N ARG A 46 14.12 -12.62 1.92
CA ARG A 46 14.91 -13.59 1.15
C ARG A 46 14.00 -14.59 0.43
N ILE A 47 14.36 -14.96 -0.79
CA ILE A 47 13.78 -16.08 -1.53
C ILE A 47 14.70 -17.28 -1.52
N LEU A 48 16.00 -17.05 -1.37
CA LEU A 48 17.04 -18.09 -1.32
C LEU A 48 17.70 -18.09 0.05
N THR A 49 17.88 -19.29 0.62
CA THR A 49 18.73 -19.50 1.80
C THR A 49 20.08 -19.99 1.33
N PRO A 50 21.19 -19.33 1.69
CA PRO A 50 22.52 -19.76 1.29
C PRO A 50 22.89 -21.11 1.92
N PRO A 51 23.72 -21.95 1.26
CA PRO A 51 24.29 -23.14 1.88
C PRO A 51 25.10 -22.76 3.12
N GLY A 52 24.96 -23.52 4.21
CA GLY A 52 25.73 -23.33 5.43
C GLY A 52 25.14 -22.39 6.46
N GLU A 53 23.94 -21.88 6.22
CA GLU A 53 23.19 -20.97 7.12
C GLU A 53 23.83 -19.61 7.41
N GLY A 54 23.03 -18.68 7.93
CA GLY A 54 23.46 -17.36 8.33
C GLY A 54 23.05 -16.23 7.39
N GLN A 55 23.10 -15.02 7.94
CA GLN A 55 22.99 -13.81 7.14
C GLN A 55 24.41 -13.35 6.79
N HIS A 56 24.65 -13.14 5.51
CA HIS A 56 25.87 -12.48 5.05
C HIS A 56 25.50 -11.22 4.26
N VAL A 57 26.41 -10.28 4.27
CA VAL A 57 26.30 -9.02 3.54
C VAL A 57 27.58 -8.87 2.71
N PRO A 58 27.46 -8.59 1.40
CA PRO A 58 26.24 -8.42 0.61
C PRO A 58 25.57 -9.75 0.25
N ASP A 59 24.23 -9.80 0.31
CA ASP A 59 23.42 -10.94 -0.15
C ASP A 59 22.99 -10.73 -1.61
N ILE A 60 23.91 -10.88 -2.53
CA ILE A 60 23.72 -10.58 -3.95
C ILE A 60 22.56 -11.35 -4.60
N PRO A 61 22.36 -12.67 -4.39
CA PRO A 61 21.26 -13.39 -5.03
C PRO A 61 19.87 -12.86 -4.65
N ASN A 62 19.65 -12.56 -3.36
CA ASN A 62 18.37 -12.04 -2.89
C ASN A 62 18.19 -10.55 -3.27
N TRP A 63 19.26 -9.76 -3.28
CA TRP A 63 19.21 -8.40 -3.81
C TRP A 63 18.91 -8.39 -5.32
N CYS A 64 19.53 -9.24 -6.12
CA CYS A 64 19.24 -9.36 -7.55
C CYS A 64 17.79 -9.80 -7.84
N TRP A 65 17.23 -10.67 -7.00
CA TRP A 65 15.83 -11.04 -7.10
C TRP A 65 14.89 -9.83 -6.92
N TYR A 66 15.13 -9.02 -5.90
CA TYR A 66 14.40 -7.77 -5.70
C TYR A 66 14.65 -6.79 -6.87
N GLU A 67 15.92 -6.59 -7.25
CA GLU A 67 16.36 -5.66 -8.29
C GLU A 67 15.70 -5.95 -9.66
N TYR A 68 15.42 -7.22 -9.97
CA TYR A 68 14.63 -7.60 -11.13
C TYR A 68 13.26 -6.92 -11.16
N GLY A 69 12.65 -6.72 -9.99
CA GLY A 69 11.39 -6.00 -9.85
C GLY A 69 11.49 -4.57 -10.35
N MET A 70 12.52 -3.85 -9.94
CA MET A 70 12.74 -2.44 -10.32
C MET A 70 13.20 -2.29 -11.77
N ARG A 71 13.98 -3.23 -12.29
CA ARG A 71 14.47 -3.21 -13.68
C ARG A 71 13.42 -3.60 -14.71
N ILE A 72 12.58 -4.57 -14.38
CA ILE A 72 11.67 -5.20 -15.36
C ILE A 72 10.25 -5.29 -14.85
N GLY A 73 10.06 -5.74 -13.61
CA GLY A 73 8.75 -6.05 -13.06
C GLY A 73 7.80 -4.87 -13.01
N VAL A 74 8.29 -3.72 -12.57
CA VAL A 74 7.50 -2.48 -12.42
C VAL A 74 6.91 -2.03 -13.76
N TRP A 75 7.65 -2.18 -14.85
CA TRP A 75 7.19 -1.76 -16.18
C TRP A 75 6.02 -2.61 -16.68
N ARG A 76 6.00 -3.91 -16.33
CA ARG A 76 4.86 -4.78 -16.63
C ARG A 76 3.62 -4.40 -15.83
N LEU A 77 3.79 -4.05 -14.53
CA LEU A 77 2.68 -3.55 -13.71
C LEU A 77 2.12 -2.25 -14.28
N MET A 78 3.01 -1.31 -14.65
CA MET A 78 2.62 -0.05 -15.28
C MET A 78 1.85 -0.25 -16.59
N GLU A 79 2.31 -1.16 -17.45
CA GLU A 79 1.64 -1.48 -18.71
C GLU A 79 0.22 -1.99 -18.48
N VAL A 80 0.01 -2.88 -17.51
CA VAL A 80 -1.32 -3.41 -17.18
C VAL A 80 -2.24 -2.30 -16.69
N LEU A 81 -1.82 -1.54 -15.67
CA LEU A 81 -2.64 -0.50 -15.06
C LEU A 81 -2.96 0.63 -16.07
N LYS A 82 -1.96 1.05 -16.85
CA LYS A 82 -2.15 2.05 -17.91
C LYS A 82 -3.13 1.57 -18.98
N GLY A 83 -3.02 0.30 -19.39
CA GLY A 83 -3.91 -0.30 -20.40
C GLY A 83 -5.37 -0.32 -19.97
N LEU A 84 -5.63 -0.37 -18.66
CA LEU A 84 -6.98 -0.37 -18.07
C LEU A 84 -7.42 1.02 -17.57
N GLY A 85 -6.59 2.04 -17.68
CA GLY A 85 -6.89 3.39 -17.18
C GLY A 85 -6.97 3.48 -15.65
N ILE A 86 -6.30 2.57 -14.93
CA ILE A 86 -6.32 2.50 -13.47
C ILE A 86 -5.12 3.25 -12.89
N THR A 87 -5.40 4.16 -11.96
CA THR A 87 -4.38 4.90 -11.21
C THR A 87 -4.19 4.29 -9.83
N PRO A 88 -3.02 3.72 -9.50
CA PRO A 88 -2.73 3.18 -8.19
C PRO A 88 -2.18 4.25 -7.23
N THR A 89 -2.12 3.90 -5.95
CA THR A 89 -1.22 4.53 -4.99
C THR A 89 0.12 3.80 -4.97
N VAL A 90 1.21 4.53 -5.01
CA VAL A 90 2.57 3.99 -4.79
C VAL A 90 2.94 4.15 -3.33
N SER A 91 3.21 3.05 -2.67
CA SER A 91 3.92 3.05 -1.39
C SER A 91 5.42 3.16 -1.69
N LEU A 92 6.02 4.31 -1.36
CA LEU A 92 7.34 4.70 -1.86
C LEU A 92 8.34 4.93 -0.73
N ASN A 93 9.42 4.13 -0.65
CA ASN A 93 10.59 4.60 0.10
C ASN A 93 11.13 5.87 -0.59
N ALA A 94 11.42 6.90 0.19
CA ALA A 94 11.82 8.18 -0.38
C ALA A 94 13.11 8.09 -1.22
N THR A 95 14.03 7.19 -0.86
CA THR A 95 15.28 6.96 -1.61
C THR A 95 15.08 6.38 -3.02
N VAL A 96 13.90 5.83 -3.32
CA VAL A 96 13.60 5.32 -4.68
C VAL A 96 13.72 6.41 -5.74
N VAL A 97 13.41 7.69 -5.41
CA VAL A 97 13.54 8.79 -6.37
C VAL A 97 14.98 9.08 -6.76
N ASP A 98 15.94 8.75 -5.90
CA ASP A 98 17.36 8.95 -6.16
C ASP A 98 18.01 7.73 -6.83
N VAL A 99 17.60 6.51 -6.38
CA VAL A 99 18.23 5.26 -6.82
C VAL A 99 17.60 4.75 -8.13
N TYR A 100 16.30 4.96 -8.31
CA TYR A 100 15.53 4.54 -9.50
C TYR A 100 14.73 5.69 -10.11
N PRO A 101 15.40 6.82 -10.49
CA PRO A 101 14.69 8.03 -10.95
C PRO A 101 13.76 7.76 -12.13
N GLU A 102 14.15 6.90 -13.07
CA GLU A 102 13.33 6.57 -14.24
C GLU A 102 11.99 5.92 -13.85
N VAL A 103 11.99 5.09 -12.80
CA VAL A 103 10.76 4.45 -12.27
C VAL A 103 9.88 5.49 -11.60
N ALA A 104 10.48 6.33 -10.73
CA ALA A 104 9.76 7.38 -10.01
C ALA A 104 9.16 8.41 -10.98
N GLU A 105 9.92 8.88 -11.96
CA GLU A 105 9.46 9.80 -13.00
C GLU A 105 8.34 9.21 -13.87
N ALA A 106 8.43 7.91 -14.22
CA ALA A 106 7.38 7.24 -14.97
C ALA A 106 6.07 7.14 -14.18
N ALA A 107 6.15 6.85 -12.87
CA ALA A 107 4.99 6.83 -11.97
C ALA A 107 4.37 8.24 -11.83
N LEU A 108 5.20 9.28 -11.65
CA LEU A 108 4.75 10.67 -11.59
C LEU A 108 4.06 11.09 -12.89
N LYS A 109 4.67 10.79 -14.04
CA LYS A 109 4.10 11.10 -15.36
C LYS A 109 2.79 10.35 -15.64
N ALA A 110 2.62 9.15 -15.06
CA ALA A 110 1.39 8.38 -15.15
C ALA A 110 0.30 8.88 -14.18
N GLY A 111 0.58 9.89 -13.36
CA GLY A 111 -0.36 10.46 -12.39
C GLY A 111 -0.60 9.56 -11.17
N TRP A 112 0.33 8.66 -10.86
CA TRP A 112 0.21 7.80 -9.68
C TRP A 112 0.32 8.61 -8.39
N GLU A 113 -0.50 8.30 -7.38
CA GLU A 113 -0.39 8.91 -6.07
C GLU A 113 0.85 8.39 -5.34
N PHE A 114 1.62 9.28 -4.72
CA PHE A 114 2.72 8.89 -3.83
C PHE A 114 2.29 8.91 -2.37
N MET A 115 2.44 7.76 -1.71
CA MET A 115 2.27 7.54 -0.28
C MET A 115 3.64 7.25 0.33
N GLY A 116 4.01 7.95 1.40
CA GLY A 116 5.30 7.76 2.07
C GLY A 116 5.42 6.35 2.67
N HIS A 117 6.58 5.73 2.46
CA HIS A 117 6.93 4.39 3.00
C HIS A 117 8.26 4.41 3.75
N SER A 118 8.42 5.39 4.63
CA SER A 118 9.69 5.73 5.27
C SER A 118 10.78 6.18 4.26
N TYR A 119 11.89 6.68 4.80
CA TYR A 119 13.00 7.12 3.96
C TYR A 119 13.71 5.94 3.31
N VAL A 120 13.91 4.86 4.06
CA VAL A 120 14.52 3.58 3.65
C VAL A 120 13.65 2.40 4.10
N GLN A 121 13.88 1.21 3.53
CA GLN A 121 13.13 -0.01 3.86
C GLN A 121 13.59 -0.61 5.20
N LYS A 122 13.26 0.09 6.30
CA LYS A 122 13.58 -0.31 7.67
C LYS A 122 12.36 -0.15 8.57
N ALA A 123 12.10 -1.14 9.43
CA ALA A 123 10.98 -1.09 10.37
C ALA A 123 11.07 0.16 11.27
N MET A 124 9.94 0.84 11.50
CA MET A 124 9.89 2.12 12.21
C MET A 124 10.51 2.05 13.61
N PHE A 125 10.25 0.97 14.34
CA PHE A 125 10.81 0.76 15.69
C PHE A 125 12.32 0.45 15.72
N LEU A 126 12.96 0.27 14.55
CA LEU A 126 14.41 0.09 14.41
C LEU A 126 15.13 1.37 13.97
N LEU A 127 14.41 2.46 13.75
CA LEU A 127 15.00 3.74 13.40
C LEU A 127 15.57 4.43 14.64
N ASP A 128 16.72 5.05 14.51
CA ASP A 128 17.34 5.82 15.59
C ASP A 128 16.54 7.11 15.90
N ASP A 129 15.95 7.71 14.87
CA ASP A 129 15.08 8.89 14.94
C ASP A 129 13.91 8.74 13.97
N GLU A 130 12.80 8.21 14.49
CA GLU A 130 11.56 8.02 13.73
C GLU A 130 10.99 9.35 13.21
N ARG A 131 11.04 10.39 14.06
CA ARG A 131 10.54 11.72 13.70
C ARG A 131 11.29 12.28 12.49
N ALA A 132 12.61 12.29 12.56
CA ALA A 132 13.46 12.76 11.46
C ALA A 132 13.20 11.97 10.18
N ALA A 133 13.01 10.65 10.25
CA ALA A 133 12.74 9.80 9.09
C ALA A 133 11.39 10.15 8.44
N ILE A 134 10.32 10.35 9.23
CA ILE A 134 8.98 10.73 8.74
C ILE A 134 9.04 12.08 8.01
N PHE A 135 9.60 13.11 8.66
CA PHE A 135 9.68 14.45 8.08
C PHE A 135 10.55 14.49 6.83
N LYS A 136 11.71 13.83 6.87
CA LYS A 136 12.61 13.71 5.72
C LYS A 136 11.92 13.00 4.55
N THR A 137 11.14 11.95 4.79
CA THR A 137 10.35 11.26 3.77
C THR A 137 9.36 12.21 3.10
N SER A 138 8.59 12.95 3.90
CA SER A 138 7.60 13.91 3.39
C SER A 138 8.26 14.98 2.53
N GLU A 139 9.34 15.59 3.02
CA GLU A 139 10.08 16.63 2.32
C GLU A 139 10.71 16.12 1.01
N HIS A 140 11.32 14.93 1.05
CA HIS A 140 12.00 14.35 -0.10
C HIS A 140 11.02 14.02 -1.24
N ILE A 141 9.89 13.41 -0.91
CA ILE A 141 8.83 13.12 -1.89
C ILE A 141 8.24 14.43 -2.43
N GLN A 142 7.96 15.42 -1.55
CA GLN A 142 7.45 16.73 -1.98
C GLN A 142 8.40 17.45 -2.92
N ASN A 143 9.69 17.44 -2.65
CA ASN A 143 10.70 18.06 -3.51
C ASN A 143 10.76 17.38 -4.90
N PHE A 144 10.51 16.08 -4.97
CA PHE A 144 10.47 15.34 -6.22
C PHE A 144 9.19 15.58 -7.02
N CYS A 145 8.01 15.40 -6.41
CA CYS A 145 6.74 15.44 -7.13
C CYS A 145 6.04 16.80 -7.14
N GLY A 146 6.50 17.78 -6.32
CA GLY A 146 5.92 19.12 -6.24
C GLY A 146 4.70 19.26 -5.33
N TYR A 147 4.25 18.17 -4.69
CA TYR A 147 3.14 18.19 -3.72
C TYR A 147 3.48 17.32 -2.50
N LYS A 148 2.89 17.65 -1.36
CA LYS A 148 3.09 16.91 -0.12
C LYS A 148 2.35 15.57 -0.18
N PRO A 149 3.00 14.43 0.15
CA PRO A 149 2.30 13.16 0.23
C PRO A 149 1.25 13.20 1.35
N ARG A 150 0.02 12.78 1.05
CA ARG A 150 -1.08 12.77 2.01
C ARG A 150 -1.13 11.48 2.83
N GLY A 151 -0.64 10.38 2.26
CA GLY A 151 -0.68 9.05 2.84
C GLY A 151 0.65 8.54 3.35
N TRP A 152 0.57 7.66 4.34
CA TRP A 152 1.70 6.95 4.92
C TRP A 152 1.44 5.46 5.02
N MET A 153 2.49 4.66 4.86
CA MET A 153 2.54 3.25 5.24
C MET A 153 3.95 2.93 5.77
N GLY A 154 4.07 2.49 7.01
CA GLY A 154 5.35 2.08 7.57
C GLY A 154 5.88 0.79 6.92
N PRO A 155 7.20 0.64 6.70
CA PRO A 155 7.77 -0.60 6.20
C PRO A 155 7.32 -1.82 7.01
N GLY A 156 6.65 -2.77 6.33
CA GLY A 156 6.02 -3.93 6.97
C GLY A 156 4.85 -3.59 7.89
N LEU A 157 4.16 -2.46 7.68
CA LEU A 157 3.08 -1.91 8.52
C LEU A 157 3.54 -1.64 9.96
N THR A 158 4.85 -1.44 10.16
CA THR A 158 5.41 -1.24 11.49
C THR A 158 5.28 0.20 11.95
N GLN A 159 5.10 0.37 13.26
CA GLN A 159 5.02 1.68 13.88
C GLN A 159 5.46 1.60 15.35
N THR A 160 5.68 2.75 15.98
CA THR A 160 5.81 2.92 17.42
C THR A 160 4.50 3.48 17.99
N GLU A 161 4.42 3.62 19.31
CA GLU A 161 3.29 4.31 19.95
C GLU A 161 3.14 5.77 19.52
N ASN A 162 4.26 6.38 19.09
CA ASN A 162 4.31 7.79 18.70
C ASN A 162 4.04 8.02 17.20
N THR A 163 4.12 7.00 16.37
CA THR A 163 3.98 7.14 14.91
C THR A 163 2.73 7.92 14.50
N PRO A 164 1.52 7.68 15.04
CA PRO A 164 0.33 8.44 14.64
C PRO A 164 0.44 9.94 14.95
N GLU A 165 1.03 10.30 16.09
CA GLU A 165 1.26 11.72 16.46
C GLU A 165 2.24 12.38 15.49
N LEU A 166 3.36 11.68 15.20
CA LEU A 166 4.39 12.19 14.30
C LEU A 166 3.89 12.34 12.86
N LEU A 167 3.03 11.42 12.41
CA LEU A 167 2.39 11.52 11.10
C LEU A 167 1.47 12.73 11.01
N ALA A 168 0.60 12.93 12.01
CA ALA A 168 -0.29 14.08 12.08
C ALA A 168 0.52 15.41 12.17
N GLU A 169 1.58 15.46 12.96
CA GLU A 169 2.50 16.59 13.06
C GLU A 169 3.20 16.89 11.72
N ALA A 170 3.65 15.86 11.03
CA ALA A 170 4.23 15.97 9.70
C ALA A 170 3.20 16.34 8.61
N GLY A 171 1.90 16.31 8.93
CA GLY A 171 0.80 16.68 8.07
C GLY A 171 0.39 15.60 7.07
N PHE A 172 0.65 14.33 7.38
CA PHE A 172 -0.02 13.23 6.72
C PHE A 172 -1.48 13.19 7.15
N GLU A 173 -2.36 12.87 6.22
CA GLU A 173 -3.81 12.86 6.45
C GLU A 173 -4.33 11.44 6.68
N TYR A 174 -3.68 10.41 6.10
CA TYR A 174 -4.05 9.02 6.30
C TYR A 174 -2.83 8.10 6.44
N THR A 175 -3.07 6.95 7.08
CA THR A 175 -2.14 5.83 7.14
C THR A 175 -2.82 4.53 6.73
N ALA A 176 -2.03 3.60 6.17
CA ALA A 176 -2.43 2.25 5.79
C ALA A 176 -2.05 1.17 6.82
N ASP A 177 -1.45 1.56 7.96
CA ASP A 177 -0.86 0.61 8.92
C ASP A 177 -1.89 -0.07 9.82
N TRP A 178 -3.10 0.49 9.94
CA TRP A 178 -4.17 -0.02 10.82
C TRP A 178 -5.18 -0.82 10.02
N ILE A 179 -4.90 -2.12 9.85
CA ILE A 179 -5.67 -3.07 9.03
C ILE A 179 -6.89 -3.66 9.77
N LEU A 180 -7.76 -2.82 10.30
CA LEU A 180 -8.80 -3.24 11.26
C LEU A 180 -10.24 -3.10 10.75
N ASP A 181 -10.45 -2.56 9.55
CA ASP A 181 -11.79 -2.22 9.07
C ASP A 181 -11.91 -2.27 7.54
N ASP A 182 -13.13 -2.38 7.02
CA ASP A 182 -13.45 -2.26 5.59
C ASP A 182 -13.85 -0.83 5.19
N GLN A 183 -13.80 0.11 6.13
CA GLN A 183 -14.09 1.54 5.91
C GLN A 183 -13.02 2.40 6.59
N PRO A 184 -12.73 3.61 6.09
CA PRO A 184 -11.82 4.51 6.78
C PRO A 184 -12.29 4.81 8.21
N CYS A 185 -11.34 4.91 9.12
CA CYS A 185 -11.59 5.21 10.52
C CYS A 185 -10.74 6.40 10.96
N LYS A 186 -11.31 7.30 11.77
CA LYS A 186 -10.53 8.36 12.39
C LYS A 186 -9.58 7.78 13.44
N ILE A 187 -8.33 8.21 13.40
CA ILE A 187 -7.32 7.95 14.43
C ILE A 187 -7.23 9.20 15.30
N ASN A 188 -7.47 9.06 16.61
CA ASN A 188 -7.32 10.17 17.55
C ASN A 188 -5.83 10.46 17.77
N THR A 189 -5.46 11.72 17.60
CA THR A 189 -4.13 12.26 17.85
C THR A 189 -4.24 13.56 18.65
N GLU A 190 -3.18 13.92 19.35
CA GLU A 190 -3.12 15.19 20.11
C GLU A 190 -2.74 16.37 19.23
N THR A 191 -2.08 16.10 18.10
CA THR A 191 -1.45 17.11 17.25
C THR A 191 -2.20 17.43 15.96
N GLY A 192 -3.20 16.66 15.60
CA GLY A 192 -3.93 16.89 14.34
C GLY A 192 -5.03 15.85 14.09
N THR A 193 -5.32 15.61 12.82
CA THR A 193 -6.30 14.61 12.42
C THR A 193 -5.62 13.60 11.48
N LEU A 194 -5.75 12.32 11.79
CA LEU A 194 -5.24 11.23 10.99
C LEU A 194 -6.37 10.20 10.77
N TYR A 195 -6.37 9.56 9.63
CA TYR A 195 -7.32 8.50 9.31
C TYR A 195 -6.59 7.20 8.96
N SER A 196 -7.18 6.06 9.33
CA SER A 196 -6.82 4.77 8.75
C SER A 196 -7.61 4.58 7.46
N VAL A 197 -6.93 4.27 6.36
CA VAL A 197 -7.56 3.84 5.10
C VAL A 197 -7.35 2.33 4.99
N PRO A 198 -8.41 1.54 4.67
CA PRO A 198 -8.33 0.08 4.69
C PRO A 198 -7.28 -0.48 3.75
N TYR A 199 -6.28 -1.18 4.31
CA TYR A 199 -5.27 -1.92 3.57
C TYR A 199 -5.48 -3.42 3.80
N THR A 200 -5.91 -4.14 2.77
CA THR A 200 -6.32 -5.54 2.89
C THR A 200 -5.11 -6.46 2.86
N THR A 201 -4.57 -6.79 4.03
CA THR A 201 -3.36 -7.64 4.16
C THR A 201 -3.55 -9.02 3.53
N GLU A 202 -4.77 -9.56 3.55
CA GLU A 202 -5.12 -10.84 2.93
C GLU A 202 -4.98 -10.83 1.40
N LEU A 203 -4.98 -9.63 0.77
CA LEU A 203 -4.81 -9.42 -0.66
C LEU A 203 -3.47 -8.73 -0.99
N ASN A 204 -2.46 -8.96 -0.15
CA ASN A 204 -1.09 -8.52 -0.36
C ASN A 204 -0.22 -9.72 -0.77
N ASP A 205 0.58 -9.56 -1.81
CA ASP A 205 1.41 -10.64 -2.35
C ASP A 205 2.55 -11.10 -1.43
N ILE A 206 3.01 -10.26 -0.48
CA ILE A 206 4.03 -10.67 0.51
C ILE A 206 3.50 -11.78 1.43
N PRO A 207 2.40 -11.60 2.18
CA PRO A 207 1.84 -12.68 2.98
C PRO A 207 1.55 -13.95 2.20
N ILE A 208 0.95 -13.79 1.01
CA ILE A 208 0.53 -14.92 0.17
C ILE A 208 1.74 -15.72 -0.34
N MET A 209 2.72 -15.05 -0.94
CA MET A 209 3.79 -15.70 -1.67
C MET A 209 5.01 -16.05 -0.81
N LEU A 210 5.34 -15.21 0.17
CA LEU A 210 6.56 -15.36 0.96
C LEU A 210 6.31 -15.97 2.34
N SER A 211 5.20 -15.60 3.01
CA SER A 211 4.91 -16.15 4.34
C SER A 211 4.13 -17.47 4.26
N GLN A 212 3.13 -17.54 3.38
CA GLN A 212 2.25 -18.70 3.24
C GLN A 212 2.68 -19.64 2.09
N SER A 213 3.64 -19.24 1.25
CA SER A 213 4.20 -20.03 0.14
C SER A 213 3.15 -20.58 -0.83
N HIS A 214 2.12 -19.82 -1.15
CA HIS A 214 1.06 -20.21 -2.03
C HIS A 214 1.46 -20.18 -3.52
N VAL A 215 0.68 -20.88 -4.35
CA VAL A 215 0.86 -20.88 -5.81
C VAL A 215 0.48 -19.54 -6.44
N SER A 216 0.97 -19.32 -7.66
CA SER A 216 0.90 -18.02 -8.34
C SER A 216 -0.51 -17.48 -8.58
N SER A 217 -1.56 -18.31 -8.61
CA SER A 217 -2.94 -17.88 -8.83
C SER A 217 -3.64 -17.34 -7.57
N VAL A 218 -3.13 -17.65 -6.38
CA VAL A 218 -3.87 -17.44 -5.12
C VAL A 218 -4.25 -15.98 -4.87
N LEU A 219 -3.43 -15.00 -5.27
CA LEU A 219 -3.84 -13.60 -5.16
C LEU A 219 -5.10 -13.32 -5.98
N TYR A 220 -5.16 -13.87 -7.21
CA TYR A 220 -6.35 -13.74 -8.06
C TYR A 220 -7.55 -14.47 -7.44
N ASP A 221 -7.39 -15.73 -7.05
CA ASP A 221 -8.46 -16.55 -6.49
C ASP A 221 -9.06 -15.88 -5.23
N ARG A 222 -8.20 -15.45 -4.29
CA ARG A 222 -8.64 -14.72 -3.08
C ARG A 222 -9.30 -13.38 -3.39
N THR A 223 -8.78 -12.63 -4.36
CA THR A 223 -9.38 -11.34 -4.72
C THR A 223 -10.79 -11.52 -5.24
N MET A 224 -11.05 -12.57 -6.06
CA MET A 224 -12.39 -12.85 -6.58
C MET A 224 -13.34 -13.30 -5.46
N ASP A 225 -12.92 -14.23 -4.60
CA ASP A 225 -13.72 -14.67 -3.45
C ASP A 225 -14.02 -13.50 -2.48
N TYR A 226 -13.01 -12.65 -2.24
CA TYR A 226 -13.15 -11.49 -1.36
C TYR A 226 -14.14 -10.47 -1.92
N VAL A 227 -13.97 -10.10 -3.18
CA VAL A 227 -14.88 -9.12 -3.81
C VAL A 227 -16.30 -9.65 -3.91
N ASP A 228 -16.51 -10.94 -4.15
CA ASP A 228 -17.85 -11.54 -4.19
C ASP A 228 -18.59 -11.36 -2.87
N ALA A 229 -17.91 -11.57 -1.74
CA ALA A 229 -18.48 -11.38 -0.41
C ALA A 229 -18.83 -9.91 -0.13
N ILE A 230 -17.86 -9.01 -0.27
CA ILE A 230 -18.08 -7.59 0.07
C ILE A 230 -18.97 -6.85 -0.95
N TYR A 231 -19.12 -7.39 -2.15
CA TYR A 231 -20.02 -6.83 -3.18
C TYR A 231 -21.50 -6.96 -2.81
N GLU A 232 -21.89 -8.07 -2.17
CA GLU A 232 -23.22 -8.23 -1.64
C GLU A 232 -23.48 -7.32 -0.44
N GLU A 233 -22.50 -7.20 0.46
CA GLU A 233 -22.56 -6.29 1.61
C GLU A 233 -22.59 -4.81 1.18
N GLY A 234 -21.88 -4.50 0.11
CA GLY A 234 -21.75 -3.15 -0.44
C GLY A 234 -23.02 -2.54 -1.01
N LYS A 235 -24.07 -3.33 -1.25
CA LYS A 235 -25.39 -2.84 -1.67
C LYS A 235 -25.97 -1.84 -0.67
N ASP A 236 -25.81 -2.14 0.60
CA ASP A 236 -26.37 -1.33 1.69
C ASP A 236 -25.37 -0.36 2.27
N ASN A 237 -24.08 -0.73 2.29
CA ASN A 237 -23.01 0.01 2.94
C ASN A 237 -21.68 -0.26 2.24
N VAL A 238 -21.14 0.71 1.54
CA VAL A 238 -19.92 0.59 0.70
C VAL A 238 -18.75 0.03 1.50
N ARG A 239 -18.01 -0.86 0.85
CA ARG A 239 -16.75 -1.45 1.36
C ARG A 239 -15.55 -0.99 0.55
N VAL A 240 -14.42 -0.95 1.22
CA VAL A 240 -13.10 -0.68 0.63
C VAL A 240 -12.23 -1.92 0.74
N MET A 241 -11.59 -2.31 -0.34
CA MET A 241 -10.55 -3.33 -0.36
C MET A 241 -9.31 -2.83 -1.08
N SER A 242 -8.12 -3.24 -0.67
CA SER A 242 -6.90 -2.98 -1.43
C SER A 242 -6.38 -4.27 -2.09
N VAL A 243 -5.72 -4.12 -3.23
CA VAL A 243 -4.89 -5.16 -3.85
C VAL A 243 -3.48 -4.63 -3.92
N ALA A 244 -2.58 -5.22 -3.13
CA ALA A 244 -1.23 -4.71 -2.95
C ALA A 244 -0.18 -5.68 -3.52
N VAL A 245 0.72 -5.14 -4.36
CA VAL A 245 1.73 -5.94 -5.05
C VAL A 245 3.11 -5.30 -4.99
N HIS A 246 4.12 -6.16 -5.12
CA HIS A 246 5.53 -5.79 -5.23
C HIS A 246 6.05 -6.17 -6.62
N PRO A 247 6.81 -5.29 -7.32
CA PRO A 247 7.30 -5.56 -8.67
C PRO A 247 8.12 -6.85 -8.81
N TYR A 248 8.89 -7.20 -7.80
CA TYR A 248 9.70 -8.42 -7.77
C TYR A 248 8.88 -9.70 -7.53
N ILE A 249 7.60 -9.59 -7.13
CA ILE A 249 6.70 -10.72 -6.96
C ILE A 249 5.73 -10.82 -8.15
N HIS A 250 4.85 -9.83 -8.35
CA HIS A 250 3.82 -9.89 -9.40
C HIS A 250 4.27 -9.35 -10.77
N GLY A 251 5.39 -8.64 -10.84
CA GLY A 251 5.98 -8.21 -12.11
C GLY A 251 6.73 -9.30 -12.89
N VAL A 252 6.83 -10.54 -12.37
CA VAL A 252 7.49 -11.65 -13.05
C VAL A 252 6.58 -12.32 -14.10
N PRO A 253 7.14 -12.96 -15.18
CA PRO A 253 6.36 -13.44 -16.33
C PRO A 253 5.21 -14.39 -15.99
N HIS A 254 5.40 -15.28 -15.03
CA HIS A 254 4.39 -16.27 -14.69
C HIS A 254 3.30 -15.78 -13.75
N ARG A 255 3.45 -14.58 -13.12
CA ARG A 255 2.47 -13.99 -12.19
C ARG A 255 1.75 -12.77 -12.77
N ILE A 256 2.36 -12.03 -13.69
CA ILE A 256 1.76 -10.83 -14.27
C ILE A 256 0.38 -11.06 -14.91
N LYS A 257 0.15 -12.27 -15.45
CA LYS A 257 -1.15 -12.66 -16.02
C LYS A 257 -2.28 -12.65 -14.98
N TYR A 258 -1.98 -13.03 -13.72
CA TYR A 258 -2.98 -13.03 -12.64
C TYR A 258 -3.26 -11.61 -12.16
N PHE A 259 -2.23 -10.76 -12.07
CA PHE A 259 -2.39 -9.34 -11.81
C PHE A 259 -3.28 -8.66 -12.86
N ARG A 260 -3.01 -8.90 -14.13
CA ARG A 260 -3.84 -8.41 -15.23
C ARG A 260 -5.30 -8.90 -15.09
N LYS A 261 -5.49 -10.19 -14.88
CA LYS A 261 -6.81 -10.81 -14.78
C LYS A 261 -7.64 -10.23 -13.62
N ILE A 262 -7.00 -9.96 -12.47
CA ILE A 262 -7.67 -9.30 -11.33
C ILE A 262 -8.30 -7.98 -11.79
N PHE A 263 -7.51 -7.10 -12.38
CA PHE A 263 -7.98 -5.76 -12.71
C PHE A 263 -8.90 -5.73 -13.94
N GLU A 264 -8.74 -6.64 -14.89
CA GLU A 264 -9.69 -6.82 -16.00
C GLU A 264 -11.08 -7.19 -15.46
N GLU A 265 -11.19 -8.23 -14.64
CA GLU A 265 -12.48 -8.70 -14.11
C GLU A 265 -13.12 -7.69 -13.15
N LEU A 266 -12.31 -7.01 -12.31
CA LEU A 266 -12.84 -5.96 -11.44
C LEU A 266 -13.32 -4.73 -12.23
N SER A 267 -12.68 -4.39 -13.36
CA SER A 267 -13.08 -3.27 -14.22
C SER A 267 -14.42 -3.55 -14.95
N GLU A 268 -14.72 -4.81 -15.21
CA GLU A 268 -15.96 -5.22 -15.87
C GLU A 268 -17.16 -5.37 -14.90
N ARG A 269 -16.90 -5.35 -13.59
CA ARG A 269 -17.94 -5.57 -12.57
C ARG A 269 -18.69 -4.27 -12.26
N PRO A 270 -20.01 -4.18 -12.53
CA PRO A 270 -20.80 -2.97 -12.24
C PRO A 270 -20.71 -2.57 -10.76
N GLY A 271 -20.60 -1.30 -10.47
CA GLY A 271 -20.52 -0.79 -9.08
C GLY A 271 -19.18 -1.00 -8.37
N VAL A 272 -18.17 -1.51 -9.06
CA VAL A 272 -16.77 -1.47 -8.61
C VAL A 272 -16.13 -0.18 -9.09
N VAL A 273 -15.47 0.55 -8.19
CA VAL A 273 -14.81 1.83 -8.46
C VAL A 273 -13.35 1.75 -7.99
N PHE A 274 -12.42 2.17 -8.84
CA PHE A 274 -11.01 2.28 -8.46
C PHE A 274 -10.73 3.67 -7.91
N MET A 275 -10.09 3.72 -6.74
CA MET A 275 -9.68 4.97 -6.10
C MET A 275 -8.26 4.84 -5.53
N THR A 276 -7.54 5.96 -5.50
CA THR A 276 -6.30 6.09 -4.72
C THR A 276 -6.61 6.30 -3.25
N GLY A 277 -5.60 6.16 -2.36
CA GLY A 277 -5.80 6.37 -0.92
C GLY A 277 -6.34 7.76 -0.58
N ALA A 278 -5.83 8.80 -1.24
CA ALA A 278 -6.34 10.17 -1.06
C ALA A 278 -7.78 10.32 -1.53
N GLN A 279 -8.16 9.72 -2.66
CA GLN A 279 -9.54 9.76 -3.15
C GLN A 279 -10.50 9.01 -2.22
N ILE A 280 -10.07 7.89 -1.63
CA ILE A 280 -10.86 7.17 -0.61
C ILE A 280 -11.09 8.04 0.62
N LEU A 281 -10.05 8.73 1.09
CA LEU A 281 -10.20 9.65 2.21
C LEU A 281 -11.16 10.81 1.88
N ASP A 282 -11.01 11.44 0.72
CA ASP A 282 -11.87 12.54 0.29
C ASP A 282 -13.34 12.09 0.18
N TRP A 283 -13.59 10.93 -0.43
CA TRP A 283 -14.92 10.32 -0.48
C TRP A 283 -15.47 10.07 0.92
N TYR A 284 -14.69 9.47 1.82
CA TYR A 284 -15.13 9.20 3.19
C TYR A 284 -15.48 10.47 3.95
N LEU A 285 -14.65 11.50 3.84
CA LEU A 285 -14.90 12.79 4.50
C LEU A 285 -16.19 13.45 3.98
N SER A 286 -16.49 13.35 2.69
CA SER A 286 -17.72 13.86 2.11
C SER A 286 -18.99 13.18 2.63
N GLN A 287 -18.88 12.05 3.32
CA GLN A 287 -20.01 11.30 3.91
C GLN A 287 -20.25 11.64 5.40
N GLN A 288 -19.34 12.43 6.01
CA GLN A 288 -19.39 12.71 7.46
C GLN A 288 -20.28 13.94 7.79
N ASP A 289 -20.72 14.70 6.80
CA ASP A 289 -21.57 15.88 6.96
C ASP A 289 -23.05 15.57 7.19
#